data_d1712a644f4ebde43ccc90e8ebb99d9b
#
_entry.id   d1712a644f4ebde43ccc90e8ebb99d9b
#
_cell.length_a   1.000
_cell.length_b   1.000
_cell.length_c   1.000
_cell.angle_alpha   90.00
_cell.angle_beta   90.00
_cell.angle_gamma   90.00
#
_symmetry.space_group_name_H-M   'P 1'
#
loop_
_entity.id
_entity.type
_entity.pdbx_description
1 polymer ?
#
loop_
_entity_poly.entity_id
_entity_poly.type
_entity_poly.pdbx_seq_one_letter_code
_entity_poly.pdbx_strand_id
1 'polypeptide(L)'
;MNTTIAQQIANEGGVEAYLHAQQHKSLLRFLTCGSVDDGKSTLIGRLLHDTRQIYEDQLSSLHNDSKRHGTQGEKLDLALLVDGLQAEREQGITIDVAYRYFSTEKRKFIIADTPGHEQYTRNMATGASTCDLAILLIDARKGVLDQTRRHSFISTLLGIKHLVVAVNKMDLVEFSEARFNEIREDYLTFAEQLPGNLDIRFVPLSALEGDNVASQSANMPWYSGPTLLEVLETVEIQRVVESQPLRFPVQYVNRPNLDFRGFSGTVASGTVQVGQRLKVLPSGVESSVARIVTFDGDLQEAAAGEAITLALKDEIDISRGDLLVDAQASLPAVQSASIDVVWMAEQPLTPGQSYDIKIAGKKTRARVDAIRYQVDINNLTQREVESLPLNGIGLVELTFDEPLVLDPYQQNPVTGGLIFIDRLTNVTVGAGMVNEPHLQASTSASQYSAFELELNQLIRKHFPHWDARDLLGGK
;
A
#
# COMPACT_ATOMS: atom_id res chain seq x y z
N MET A 1 9.96 -25.98 -23.51
CA MET A 1 11.32 -26.00 -24.13
C MET A 1 12.19 -24.96 -23.40
N ASN A 2 13.38 -25.39 -22.96
CA ASN A 2 14.28 -24.49 -22.23
C ASN A 2 14.96 -23.56 -23.20
N THR A 3 14.47 -22.34 -23.34
CA THR A 3 15.25 -21.29 -23.99
C THR A 3 16.30 -20.80 -22.98
N THR A 4 17.56 -21.10 -23.20
CA THR A 4 18.66 -20.51 -22.42
C THR A 4 18.68 -19.01 -22.64
N ILE A 5 19.23 -18.21 -21.71
CA ILE A 5 19.40 -16.76 -21.88
C ILE A 5 20.07 -16.45 -23.22
N ALA A 6 21.04 -17.26 -23.64
CA ALA A 6 21.69 -17.12 -24.94
C ALA A 6 20.71 -17.29 -26.13
N GLN A 7 19.74 -18.20 -26.01
CA GLN A 7 18.71 -18.38 -27.05
C GLN A 7 17.67 -17.26 -27.01
N GLN A 8 17.33 -16.74 -25.85
CA GLN A 8 16.46 -15.55 -25.72
C GLN A 8 17.12 -14.33 -26.36
N ILE A 9 18.40 -14.07 -26.08
CA ILE A 9 19.18 -13.00 -26.71
C ILE A 9 19.20 -13.14 -28.23
N ALA A 10 19.40 -14.37 -28.74
CA ALA A 10 19.40 -14.63 -30.18
C ALA A 10 18.02 -14.42 -30.82
N ASN A 11 16.94 -14.82 -30.15
CA ASN A 11 15.57 -14.65 -30.61
C ASN A 11 15.11 -13.18 -30.64
N GLU A 12 15.60 -12.35 -29.74
CA GLU A 12 15.27 -10.93 -29.65
C GLU A 12 16.16 -10.02 -30.53
N GLY A 13 17.12 -10.61 -31.27
CA GLY A 13 17.95 -9.87 -32.20
C GLY A 13 19.22 -9.26 -31.61
N GLY A 14 19.66 -9.74 -30.45
CA GLY A 14 20.92 -9.35 -29.81
C GLY A 14 20.76 -8.87 -28.37
N VAL A 15 21.90 -8.62 -27.72
CA VAL A 15 21.97 -8.24 -26.29
C VAL A 15 21.23 -6.92 -26.01
N GLU A 16 21.37 -5.92 -26.87
CA GLU A 16 20.73 -4.62 -26.68
C GLU A 16 19.20 -4.72 -26.79
N ALA A 17 18.68 -5.44 -27.77
CA ALA A 17 17.24 -5.65 -27.93
C ALA A 17 16.67 -6.47 -26.76
N TYR A 18 17.40 -7.49 -26.30
CA TYR A 18 17.06 -8.26 -25.11
C TYR A 18 16.99 -7.38 -23.86
N LEU A 19 18.01 -6.54 -23.61
CA LEU A 19 18.03 -5.65 -22.46
C LEU A 19 16.89 -4.62 -22.52
N HIS A 20 16.63 -4.05 -23.70
CA HIS A 20 15.53 -3.13 -23.91
C HIS A 20 14.16 -3.80 -23.65
N ALA A 21 13.94 -5.01 -24.17
CA ALA A 21 12.72 -5.77 -23.90
C ALA A 21 12.58 -6.09 -22.40
N GLN A 22 13.67 -6.45 -21.71
CA GLN A 22 13.67 -6.69 -20.29
C GLN A 22 13.37 -5.43 -19.46
N GLN A 23 13.85 -4.25 -19.87
CA GLN A 23 13.56 -2.98 -19.20
C GLN A 23 12.07 -2.61 -19.27
N HIS A 24 11.41 -2.93 -20.38
CA HIS A 24 10.01 -2.54 -20.65
C HIS A 24 8.98 -3.58 -20.23
N LYS A 25 9.40 -4.73 -19.68
CA LYS A 25 8.45 -5.70 -19.09
C LYS A 25 7.66 -5.05 -17.95
N SER A 26 6.33 -5.24 -17.99
CA SER A 26 5.47 -4.80 -16.90
C SER A 26 5.87 -5.47 -15.58
N LEU A 27 5.69 -4.76 -14.49
CA LEU A 27 5.97 -5.23 -13.13
C LEU A 27 4.66 -5.39 -12.37
N LEU A 28 4.46 -6.57 -11.76
CA LEU A 28 3.38 -6.83 -10.80
C LEU A 28 3.99 -7.03 -9.41
N ARG A 29 3.48 -6.29 -8.44
CA ARG A 29 3.76 -6.50 -7.02
C ARG A 29 2.56 -7.19 -6.40
N PHE A 30 2.77 -8.34 -5.78
CA PHE A 30 1.70 -9.04 -5.09
C PHE A 30 2.15 -9.58 -3.75
N LEU A 31 1.22 -9.70 -2.81
CA LEU A 31 1.46 -10.35 -1.54
C LEU A 31 0.74 -11.70 -1.46
N THR A 32 1.29 -12.59 -0.64
CA THR A 32 0.60 -13.79 -0.20
C THR A 32 0.15 -13.61 1.24
N CYS A 33 -1.13 -13.83 1.51
CA CYS A 33 -1.70 -13.74 2.85
C CYS A 33 -2.71 -14.88 3.09
N GLY A 34 -3.08 -15.09 4.33
CA GLY A 34 -3.91 -16.22 4.78
C GLY A 34 -3.50 -16.62 6.20
N SER A 35 -4.17 -17.59 6.77
CA SER A 35 -3.88 -18.08 8.12
C SER A 35 -2.55 -18.85 8.19
N VAL A 36 -2.10 -19.11 9.38
CA VAL A 36 -0.98 -20.04 9.61
C VAL A 36 -1.34 -21.40 9.03
N ASP A 37 -0.37 -22.06 8.40
CA ASP A 37 -0.50 -23.37 7.73
C ASP A 37 -1.40 -23.42 6.49
N ASP A 38 -1.86 -22.29 5.94
CA ASP A 38 -2.60 -22.29 4.66
C ASP A 38 -1.71 -22.58 3.45
N GLY A 39 -0.37 -22.59 3.62
CA GLY A 39 0.61 -22.99 2.61
C GLY A 39 1.20 -21.84 1.80
N LYS A 40 1.31 -20.64 2.39
CA LYS A 40 1.89 -19.44 1.75
C LYS A 40 3.31 -19.68 1.26
N SER A 41 4.22 -20.06 2.15
CA SER A 41 5.63 -20.32 1.82
C SER A 41 5.77 -21.47 0.81
N THR A 42 4.93 -22.51 0.93
CA THR A 42 4.89 -23.62 -0.05
C THR A 42 4.50 -23.11 -1.44
N LEU A 43 3.48 -22.23 -1.53
CA LEU A 43 3.03 -21.67 -2.81
C LEU A 43 4.12 -20.79 -3.45
N ILE A 44 4.78 -19.93 -2.67
CA ILE A 44 5.88 -19.10 -3.16
C ILE A 44 7.02 -19.99 -3.66
N GLY A 45 7.43 -20.97 -2.86
CA GLY A 45 8.46 -21.93 -3.25
C GLY A 45 8.09 -22.69 -4.52
N ARG A 46 6.82 -23.06 -4.70
CA ARG A 46 6.28 -23.71 -5.90
C ARG A 46 6.36 -22.79 -7.12
N LEU A 47 5.94 -21.54 -6.99
CA LEU A 47 6.04 -20.55 -8.07
C LEU A 47 7.49 -20.36 -8.52
N LEU A 48 8.43 -20.21 -7.57
CA LEU A 48 9.86 -20.07 -7.87
C LEU A 48 10.43 -21.32 -8.53
N HIS A 49 10.02 -22.51 -8.07
CA HIS A 49 10.45 -23.78 -8.65
C HIS A 49 9.92 -23.95 -10.08
N ASP A 50 8.63 -23.78 -10.30
CA ASP A 50 7.99 -24.04 -11.59
C ASP A 50 8.36 -23.00 -12.65
N THR A 51 8.69 -21.78 -12.23
CA THR A 51 9.25 -20.73 -13.11
C THR A 51 10.77 -20.85 -13.29
N ARG A 52 11.41 -21.85 -12.68
CA ARG A 52 12.86 -22.14 -12.78
C ARG A 52 13.77 -21.00 -12.34
N GLN A 53 13.37 -20.31 -11.30
CA GLN A 53 14.14 -19.22 -10.70
C GLN A 53 15.04 -19.68 -9.55
N ILE A 54 15.15 -21.02 -9.36
CA ILE A 54 16.00 -21.64 -8.35
C ILE A 54 17.26 -22.16 -9.03
N TYR A 55 18.43 -21.75 -8.55
CA TYR A 55 19.71 -22.23 -9.05
C TYR A 55 20.01 -23.66 -8.57
N GLU A 56 20.84 -24.41 -9.33
CA GLU A 56 21.17 -25.82 -9.06
C GLU A 56 21.79 -26.04 -7.67
N ASP A 57 22.63 -25.10 -7.20
CA ASP A 57 23.23 -25.11 -5.87
C ASP A 57 22.17 -24.96 -4.77
N GLN A 58 21.20 -24.07 -4.96
CA GLN A 58 20.07 -23.89 -4.06
C GLN A 58 19.17 -25.13 -4.03
N LEU A 59 18.89 -25.74 -5.18
CA LEU A 59 18.13 -27.00 -5.25
C LEU A 59 18.84 -28.14 -4.51
N SER A 60 20.17 -28.23 -4.66
CA SER A 60 20.98 -29.24 -3.97
C SER A 60 20.98 -29.02 -2.46
N SER A 61 21.06 -27.78 -1.99
CA SER A 61 20.93 -27.43 -0.57
C SER A 61 19.55 -27.75 -0.05
N LEU A 62 18.50 -27.39 -0.80
CA LEU A 62 17.11 -27.66 -0.45
C LEU A 62 16.82 -29.16 -0.28
N HIS A 63 17.37 -30.02 -1.16
CA HIS A 63 17.27 -31.48 -1.02
C HIS A 63 17.87 -32.00 0.29
N ASN A 64 18.99 -31.42 0.72
CA ASN A 64 19.64 -31.79 1.96
C ASN A 64 18.89 -31.26 3.19
N ASP A 65 18.39 -30.04 3.10
CA ASP A 65 17.63 -29.38 4.18
C ASP A 65 16.24 -30.03 4.34
N SER A 66 15.57 -30.40 3.23
CA SER A 66 14.30 -31.15 3.27
C SER A 66 14.42 -32.50 3.99
N LYS A 67 15.55 -33.19 3.86
CA LYS A 67 15.80 -34.45 4.57
C LYS A 67 16.05 -34.27 6.06
N ARG A 68 16.54 -33.10 6.49
CA ARG A 68 16.91 -32.79 7.89
C ARG A 68 15.78 -32.10 8.65
N HIS A 69 15.09 -31.20 7.99
CA HIS A 69 14.14 -30.25 8.60
C HIS A 69 12.77 -30.23 7.91
N GLY A 70 12.60 -30.94 6.79
CA GLY A 70 11.39 -30.92 6.01
C GLY A 70 10.19 -31.53 6.76
N THR A 71 9.03 -30.92 6.57
CA THR A 71 7.74 -31.34 7.16
C THR A 71 6.91 -32.21 6.22
N GLN A 72 7.37 -32.41 4.96
CA GLN A 72 6.61 -33.04 3.87
C GLN A 72 7.01 -34.51 3.60
N GLY A 73 7.65 -35.17 4.58
CA GLY A 73 8.12 -36.56 4.45
C GLY A 73 9.24 -36.71 3.44
N GLU A 74 9.07 -37.56 2.42
CA GLU A 74 10.09 -37.78 1.36
C GLU A 74 10.03 -36.73 0.24
N LYS A 75 9.00 -35.88 0.21
CA LYS A 75 8.83 -34.82 -0.81
C LYS A 75 9.72 -33.63 -0.50
N LEU A 76 10.09 -32.93 -1.58
CA LEU A 76 10.86 -31.68 -1.47
C LEU A 76 10.04 -30.61 -0.74
N ASP A 77 10.54 -30.11 0.36
CA ASP A 77 9.88 -29.04 1.12
C ASP A 77 10.26 -27.68 0.55
N LEU A 78 9.43 -27.19 -0.36
CA LEU A 78 9.65 -25.92 -1.04
C LEU A 78 9.46 -24.68 -0.12
N ALA A 79 8.84 -24.86 1.06
CA ALA A 79 8.72 -23.77 2.03
C ALA A 79 10.09 -23.31 2.57
N LEU A 80 11.04 -24.25 2.71
CA LEU A 80 12.40 -23.97 3.17
C LEU A 80 13.20 -23.01 2.27
N LEU A 81 12.76 -22.82 1.01
CA LEU A 81 13.35 -21.81 0.11
C LEU A 81 13.04 -20.39 0.55
N VAL A 82 11.93 -20.19 1.25
CA VAL A 82 11.37 -18.89 1.56
C VAL A 82 11.77 -18.46 2.97
N ASP A 83 11.91 -19.40 3.90
CA ASP A 83 12.25 -19.15 5.29
C ASP A 83 13.68 -18.59 5.42
N GLY A 84 13.77 -17.28 5.58
CA GLY A 84 15.05 -16.53 5.59
C GLY A 84 15.69 -16.42 6.96
N LEU A 85 14.89 -16.26 8.02
CA LEU A 85 15.35 -16.08 9.38
C LEU A 85 15.47 -17.43 10.10
N GLN A 86 16.48 -17.56 10.97
CA GLN A 86 16.63 -18.75 11.80
C GLN A 86 15.39 -19.00 12.67
N ALA A 87 14.81 -17.92 13.24
CA ALA A 87 13.60 -18.00 14.05
C ALA A 87 12.37 -18.47 13.25
N GLU A 88 12.27 -18.11 11.97
CA GLU A 88 11.21 -18.59 11.06
C GLU A 88 11.33 -20.08 10.82
N ARG A 89 12.56 -20.57 10.56
CA ARG A 89 12.85 -21.99 10.38
C ARG A 89 12.58 -22.82 11.62
N GLU A 90 12.93 -22.30 12.82
CA GLU A 90 12.69 -22.97 14.09
C GLU A 90 11.22 -23.02 14.48
N GLN A 91 10.46 -21.99 14.15
CA GLN A 91 9.03 -21.89 14.51
C GLN A 91 8.11 -22.34 13.37
N GLY A 92 8.60 -22.45 12.14
CA GLY A 92 7.79 -22.79 10.96
C GLY A 92 6.76 -21.74 10.58
N ILE A 93 7.00 -20.45 10.91
CA ILE A 93 6.11 -19.33 10.60
C ILE A 93 6.90 -18.16 10.02
N THR A 94 6.28 -17.43 9.10
CA THR A 94 6.79 -16.13 8.63
C THR A 94 6.59 -15.08 9.72
N ILE A 95 7.64 -14.34 10.07
CA ILE A 95 7.64 -13.30 11.11
C ILE A 95 7.66 -11.91 10.47
N ASP A 96 8.60 -11.70 9.55
CA ASP A 96 8.78 -10.40 8.88
C ASP A 96 8.39 -10.47 7.39
N VAL A 97 8.25 -9.31 6.75
CA VAL A 97 7.97 -9.28 5.30
C VAL A 97 9.24 -9.60 4.54
N ALA A 98 9.21 -10.66 3.76
CA ALA A 98 10.29 -11.02 2.86
C ALA A 98 9.90 -10.74 1.41
N TYR A 99 10.77 -10.06 0.67
CA TYR A 99 10.55 -9.80 -0.74
C TYR A 99 11.32 -10.80 -1.61
N ARG A 100 10.61 -11.41 -2.55
CA ARG A 100 11.17 -12.34 -3.54
C ARG A 100 10.89 -11.83 -4.95
N TYR A 101 11.80 -12.12 -5.85
CA TYR A 101 11.75 -11.64 -7.22
C TYR A 101 11.79 -12.80 -8.18
N PHE A 102 10.93 -12.77 -9.18
CA PHE A 102 11.02 -13.68 -10.30
C PHE A 102 10.49 -13.03 -11.58
N SER A 103 10.74 -13.64 -12.71
CA SER A 103 10.24 -13.15 -13.99
C SER A 103 9.87 -14.30 -14.90
N THR A 104 8.85 -14.09 -15.71
CA THR A 104 8.51 -14.96 -16.84
C THR A 104 8.88 -14.24 -18.16
N GLU A 105 8.61 -14.88 -19.27
CA GLU A 105 8.79 -14.21 -20.57
C GLU A 105 7.88 -12.97 -20.72
N LYS A 106 6.71 -12.97 -20.05
CA LYS A 106 5.69 -11.91 -20.16
C LYS A 106 5.85 -10.78 -19.15
N ARG A 107 6.24 -11.09 -17.89
CA ARG A 107 6.13 -10.13 -16.78
C ARG A 107 7.22 -10.34 -15.73
N LYS A 108 7.55 -9.25 -15.02
CA LYS A 108 8.36 -9.29 -13.78
C LYS A 108 7.44 -9.28 -12.56
N PHE A 109 7.89 -9.93 -11.49
CA PHE A 109 7.12 -10.06 -10.26
C PHE A 109 7.95 -9.74 -9.04
N ILE A 110 7.31 -9.06 -8.08
CA ILE A 110 7.81 -8.92 -6.72
C ILE A 110 6.75 -9.54 -5.81
N ILE A 111 7.15 -10.55 -5.05
CA ILE A 111 6.33 -11.20 -4.04
C ILE A 111 6.66 -10.57 -2.69
N ALA A 112 5.66 -10.11 -1.97
CA ALA A 112 5.75 -9.82 -0.54
C ALA A 112 5.19 -11.03 0.23
N ASP A 113 6.08 -11.83 0.80
CA ASP A 113 5.68 -12.90 1.72
C ASP A 113 5.32 -12.28 3.06
N THR A 114 4.08 -12.48 3.51
CA THR A 114 3.58 -11.86 4.71
C THR A 114 3.15 -12.88 5.77
N PRO A 115 3.36 -12.55 7.07
CA PRO A 115 3.00 -13.47 8.14
C PRO A 115 1.49 -13.70 8.22
N GLY A 116 1.11 -14.94 8.60
CA GLY A 116 -0.28 -15.34 8.78
C GLY A 116 -0.80 -15.16 10.20
N HIS A 117 0.08 -14.93 11.19
CA HIS A 117 -0.30 -14.82 12.60
C HIS A 117 -0.76 -13.40 12.93
N GLU A 118 -1.83 -13.27 13.73
CA GLU A 118 -2.41 -11.96 14.05
C GLU A 118 -1.46 -10.98 14.74
N GLN A 119 -0.49 -11.47 15.52
CA GLN A 119 0.52 -10.64 16.18
C GLN A 119 1.41 -9.88 15.19
N TYR A 120 1.50 -10.35 13.96
CA TYR A 120 2.30 -9.75 12.90
C TYR A 120 1.47 -9.00 11.85
N THR A 121 0.24 -8.61 12.18
CA THR A 121 -0.66 -7.86 11.27
C THR A 121 0.02 -6.59 10.72
N ARG A 122 0.88 -5.93 11.51
CA ARG A 122 1.65 -4.77 11.05
C ARG A 122 2.56 -5.09 9.85
N ASN A 123 3.19 -6.27 9.86
CA ASN A 123 4.08 -6.69 8.78
C ASN A 123 3.26 -7.03 7.52
N MET A 124 2.08 -7.66 7.70
CA MET A 124 1.14 -7.89 6.62
C MET A 124 0.68 -6.55 6.00
N ALA A 125 0.28 -5.57 6.81
CA ALA A 125 -0.11 -4.24 6.31
C ALA A 125 1.03 -3.52 5.59
N THR A 126 2.27 -3.66 6.07
CA THR A 126 3.47 -3.13 5.40
C THR A 126 3.67 -3.75 4.01
N GLY A 127 3.54 -5.07 3.89
CA GLY A 127 3.61 -5.76 2.59
C GLY A 127 2.49 -5.32 1.65
N ALA A 128 1.25 -5.28 2.16
CA ALA A 128 0.07 -4.91 1.39
C ALA A 128 0.14 -3.48 0.83
N SER A 129 0.70 -2.53 1.58
CA SER A 129 0.78 -1.11 1.16
C SER A 129 1.61 -0.87 -0.10
N THR A 130 2.40 -1.84 -0.53
CA THR A 130 3.26 -1.75 -1.72
C THR A 130 2.83 -2.65 -2.87
N CYS A 131 1.75 -3.40 -2.70
CA CYS A 131 1.31 -4.41 -3.65
C CYS A 131 0.10 -3.97 -4.48
N ASP A 132 0.02 -4.48 -5.70
CA ASP A 132 -1.06 -4.23 -6.66
C ASP A 132 -2.15 -5.31 -6.57
N LEU A 133 -1.80 -6.51 -6.07
CA LEU A 133 -2.66 -7.69 -6.01
C LEU A 133 -2.40 -8.48 -4.72
N ALA A 134 -3.44 -9.08 -4.15
CA ALA A 134 -3.32 -9.98 -3.02
C ALA A 134 -3.75 -11.41 -3.39
N ILE A 135 -2.90 -12.39 -3.07
CA ILE A 135 -3.25 -13.82 -3.10
C ILE A 135 -3.66 -14.22 -1.68
N LEU A 136 -4.94 -14.52 -1.53
CA LEU A 136 -5.54 -14.96 -0.28
C LEU A 136 -5.61 -16.49 -0.28
N LEU A 137 -4.75 -17.14 0.49
CA LEU A 137 -4.78 -18.59 0.63
C LEU A 137 -5.84 -19.03 1.62
N ILE A 138 -6.58 -20.05 1.24
CA ILE A 138 -7.59 -20.74 2.07
C ILE A 138 -7.32 -22.24 2.04
N ASP A 139 -7.06 -22.85 3.19
CA ASP A 139 -6.99 -24.30 3.32
C ASP A 139 -8.38 -24.90 3.03
N ALA A 140 -8.52 -25.71 1.99
CA ALA A 140 -9.78 -26.31 1.56
C ALA A 140 -10.49 -27.12 2.66
N ARG A 141 -9.75 -27.64 3.64
CA ARG A 141 -10.33 -28.37 4.78
C ARG A 141 -11.02 -27.43 5.77
N LYS A 142 -10.44 -26.20 5.97
CA LYS A 142 -10.86 -25.25 7.01
C LYS A 142 -11.91 -24.26 6.49
N GLY A 143 -11.83 -23.84 5.23
CA GLY A 143 -12.69 -22.79 4.66
C GLY A 143 -12.27 -21.38 5.08
N VAL A 144 -13.20 -20.42 5.00
CA VAL A 144 -12.96 -18.99 5.28
C VAL A 144 -12.84 -18.75 6.78
N LEU A 145 -11.64 -18.34 7.24
CA LEU A 145 -11.34 -18.07 8.65
C LEU A 145 -11.30 -16.56 8.94
N ASP A 146 -11.32 -16.19 10.21
CA ASP A 146 -11.23 -14.79 10.65
C ASP A 146 -10.00 -14.07 10.11
N GLN A 147 -8.85 -14.76 10.03
CA GLN A 147 -7.64 -14.18 9.45
C GLN A 147 -7.78 -13.92 7.94
N THR A 148 -8.48 -14.80 7.21
CA THR A 148 -8.77 -14.57 5.80
C THR A 148 -9.60 -13.30 5.62
N ARG A 149 -10.62 -13.11 6.45
CA ARG A 149 -11.48 -11.91 6.47
C ARG A 149 -10.68 -10.66 6.82
N ARG A 150 -9.84 -10.72 7.87
CA ARG A 150 -8.96 -9.61 8.29
C ARG A 150 -8.00 -9.21 7.18
N HIS A 151 -7.32 -10.17 6.57
CA HIS A 151 -6.36 -9.89 5.51
C HIS A 151 -7.02 -9.33 4.25
N SER A 152 -8.22 -9.83 3.90
CA SER A 152 -9.03 -9.27 2.81
C SER A 152 -9.38 -7.81 3.08
N PHE A 153 -9.87 -7.51 4.29
CA PHE A 153 -10.26 -6.15 4.67
C PHE A 153 -9.07 -5.19 4.68
N ILE A 154 -7.94 -5.58 5.30
CA ILE A 154 -6.72 -4.75 5.31
C ILE A 154 -6.20 -4.52 3.89
N SER A 155 -6.18 -5.54 3.04
CA SER A 155 -5.74 -5.41 1.64
C SER A 155 -6.60 -4.41 0.88
N THR A 156 -7.91 -4.48 1.00
CA THR A 156 -8.83 -3.54 0.33
C THR A 156 -8.76 -2.13 0.91
N LEU A 157 -8.61 -1.99 2.22
CA LEU A 157 -8.40 -0.71 2.89
C LEU A 157 -7.13 -0.02 2.40
N LEU A 158 -6.06 -0.80 2.15
CA LEU A 158 -4.80 -0.33 1.58
C LEU A 158 -4.82 -0.16 0.05
N GLY A 159 -6.00 -0.24 -0.57
CA GLY A 159 -6.22 0.11 -1.97
C GLY A 159 -6.01 -1.02 -2.96
N ILE A 160 -5.78 -2.26 -2.53
CA ILE A 160 -5.67 -3.42 -3.41
C ILE A 160 -7.07 -3.76 -3.95
N LYS A 161 -7.19 -3.75 -5.28
CA LYS A 161 -8.46 -4.03 -5.98
C LYS A 161 -8.53 -5.43 -6.58
N HIS A 162 -7.39 -6.09 -6.77
CA HIS A 162 -7.29 -7.40 -7.38
C HIS A 162 -7.02 -8.44 -6.29
N LEU A 163 -7.98 -9.31 -6.04
CA LEU A 163 -7.89 -10.39 -5.07
C LEU A 163 -7.93 -11.75 -5.79
N VAL A 164 -6.93 -12.58 -5.54
CA VAL A 164 -6.93 -13.97 -5.99
C VAL A 164 -7.13 -14.87 -4.78
N VAL A 165 -8.30 -15.47 -4.69
CA VAL A 165 -8.62 -16.44 -3.65
C VAL A 165 -8.12 -17.81 -4.11
N ALA A 166 -6.97 -18.21 -3.57
CA ALA A 166 -6.33 -19.49 -3.83
C ALA A 166 -6.84 -20.53 -2.84
N VAL A 167 -7.78 -21.37 -3.26
CA VAL A 167 -8.28 -22.49 -2.45
C VAL A 167 -7.27 -23.60 -2.54
N ASN A 168 -6.39 -23.66 -1.53
CA ASN A 168 -5.22 -24.53 -1.47
C ASN A 168 -5.51 -25.84 -0.76
N LYS A 169 -4.62 -26.82 -0.98
CA LYS A 169 -4.70 -28.18 -0.43
C LYS A 169 -5.92 -28.95 -0.92
N MET A 170 -6.29 -28.72 -2.19
CA MET A 170 -7.39 -29.46 -2.82
C MET A 170 -7.13 -30.98 -2.86
N ASP A 171 -5.86 -31.39 -2.86
CA ASP A 171 -5.43 -32.78 -2.71
C ASP A 171 -5.93 -33.43 -1.42
N LEU A 172 -6.07 -32.68 -0.33
CA LEU A 172 -6.54 -33.18 0.96
C LEU A 172 -8.07 -33.27 1.11
N VAL A 173 -8.80 -32.80 0.10
CA VAL A 173 -10.27 -32.88 0.00
C VAL A 173 -10.69 -33.58 -1.30
N GLU A 174 -9.83 -34.50 -1.81
CA GLU A 174 -10.07 -35.31 -3.01
C GLU A 174 -10.43 -34.47 -4.24
N PHE A 175 -9.85 -33.26 -4.36
CA PHE A 175 -10.10 -32.31 -5.45
C PHE A 175 -11.58 -31.98 -5.68
N SER A 176 -12.37 -31.95 -4.61
CA SER A 176 -13.82 -31.81 -4.64
C SER A 176 -14.30 -30.46 -5.17
N GLU A 177 -15.03 -30.47 -6.29
CA GLU A 177 -15.71 -29.29 -6.85
C GLU A 177 -16.73 -28.69 -5.86
N ALA A 178 -17.51 -29.54 -5.18
CA ALA A 178 -18.51 -29.12 -4.22
C ALA A 178 -17.89 -28.30 -3.08
N ARG A 179 -16.75 -28.77 -2.56
CA ARG A 179 -16.02 -28.07 -1.49
C ARG A 179 -15.47 -26.74 -1.96
N PHE A 180 -14.93 -26.68 -3.18
CA PHE A 180 -14.48 -25.43 -3.78
C PHE A 180 -15.62 -24.41 -3.91
N ASN A 181 -16.76 -24.83 -4.44
CA ASN A 181 -17.92 -23.96 -4.61
C ASN A 181 -18.48 -23.45 -3.27
N GLU A 182 -18.53 -24.30 -2.23
CA GLU A 182 -18.94 -23.90 -0.88
C GLU A 182 -18.04 -22.76 -0.34
N ILE A 183 -16.72 -22.90 -0.43
CA ILE A 183 -15.75 -21.90 0.01
C ILE A 183 -15.89 -20.61 -0.82
N ARG A 184 -16.11 -20.74 -2.12
CA ARG A 184 -16.31 -19.61 -3.02
C ARG A 184 -17.55 -18.80 -2.66
N GLU A 185 -18.68 -19.45 -2.39
CA GLU A 185 -19.93 -18.81 -1.99
C GLU A 185 -19.81 -18.12 -0.63
N ASP A 186 -19.19 -18.79 0.36
CA ASP A 186 -18.95 -18.20 1.68
C ASP A 186 -18.05 -16.95 1.58
N TYR A 187 -16.98 -17.01 0.79
CA TYR A 187 -16.11 -15.87 0.59
C TYR A 187 -16.81 -14.72 -0.14
N LEU A 188 -17.59 -14.99 -1.18
CA LEU A 188 -18.31 -13.97 -1.94
C LEU A 188 -19.35 -13.26 -1.06
N THR A 189 -20.08 -13.99 -0.22
CA THR A 189 -21.04 -13.41 0.74
C THR A 189 -20.34 -12.43 1.71
N PHE A 190 -19.14 -12.77 2.17
CA PHE A 190 -18.33 -11.86 2.97
C PHE A 190 -17.84 -10.66 2.13
N ALA A 191 -17.36 -10.91 0.92
CA ALA A 191 -16.75 -9.90 0.05
C ALA A 191 -17.70 -8.81 -0.42
N GLU A 192 -19.02 -9.06 -0.45
CA GLU A 192 -20.04 -8.03 -0.73
C GLU A 192 -19.96 -6.83 0.23
N GLN A 193 -19.41 -7.03 1.42
CA GLN A 193 -19.29 -5.99 2.44
C GLN A 193 -17.94 -5.27 2.39
N LEU A 194 -16.98 -5.74 1.56
CA LEU A 194 -15.68 -5.12 1.43
C LEU A 194 -15.78 -3.78 0.66
N PRO A 195 -14.97 -2.78 1.03
CA PRO A 195 -15.01 -1.48 0.36
C PRO A 195 -14.45 -1.55 -1.06
N GLY A 196 -15.06 -0.81 -1.99
CA GLY A 196 -14.57 -0.60 -3.35
C GLY A 196 -15.12 -1.59 -4.38
N ASN A 197 -14.70 -1.40 -5.62
CA ASN A 197 -15.02 -2.32 -6.72
C ASN A 197 -13.84 -3.30 -6.89
N LEU A 198 -14.05 -4.56 -6.52
CA LEU A 198 -13.02 -5.58 -6.44
C LEU A 198 -13.10 -6.55 -7.63
N ASP A 199 -11.94 -6.85 -8.24
CA ASP A 199 -11.75 -7.99 -9.15
C ASP A 199 -11.34 -9.21 -8.31
N ILE A 200 -12.29 -10.12 -8.08
CA ILE A 200 -12.07 -11.31 -7.26
C ILE A 200 -12.04 -12.54 -8.15
N ARG A 201 -10.92 -13.25 -8.15
CA ARG A 201 -10.71 -14.47 -8.93
C ARG A 201 -10.47 -15.65 -8.00
N PHE A 202 -11.02 -16.81 -8.33
CA PHE A 202 -10.87 -18.04 -7.55
C PHE A 202 -10.07 -19.06 -8.33
N VAL A 203 -9.05 -19.64 -7.68
CA VAL A 203 -8.21 -20.68 -8.25
C VAL A 203 -8.13 -21.84 -7.27
N PRO A 204 -8.71 -23.02 -7.59
CA PRO A 204 -8.49 -24.24 -6.82
C PRO A 204 -7.10 -24.79 -7.13
N LEU A 205 -6.28 -25.04 -6.12
CA LEU A 205 -4.90 -25.48 -6.35
C LEU A 205 -4.39 -26.43 -5.25
N SER A 206 -3.29 -27.11 -5.53
CA SER A 206 -2.43 -27.72 -4.54
C SER A 206 -1.02 -27.17 -4.72
N ALA A 207 -0.60 -26.33 -3.79
CA ALA A 207 0.76 -25.76 -3.79
C ALA A 207 1.83 -26.84 -3.63
N LEU A 208 1.52 -27.93 -2.92
CA LEU A 208 2.44 -29.05 -2.70
C LEU A 208 2.64 -29.87 -3.97
N GLU A 209 1.55 -30.23 -4.65
CA GLU A 209 1.58 -31.07 -5.84
C GLU A 209 1.81 -30.26 -7.14
N GLY A 210 1.53 -28.95 -7.12
CA GLY A 210 1.66 -28.05 -8.27
C GLY A 210 0.39 -27.91 -9.12
N ASP A 211 -0.73 -28.55 -8.70
CA ASP A 211 -1.99 -28.50 -9.43
C ASP A 211 -2.51 -27.05 -9.56
N ASN A 212 -2.78 -26.60 -10.77
CA ASN A 212 -3.27 -25.27 -11.13
C ASN A 212 -2.38 -24.09 -10.65
N VAL A 213 -1.11 -24.35 -10.31
CA VAL A 213 -0.16 -23.28 -9.98
C VAL A 213 0.43 -22.67 -11.25
N ALA A 214 1.25 -23.43 -11.99
CA ALA A 214 1.83 -23.00 -13.25
C ALA A 214 1.27 -23.76 -14.46
N SER A 215 0.69 -24.94 -14.24
CA SER A 215 0.08 -25.79 -15.27
C SER A 215 -1.30 -26.27 -14.80
N GLN A 216 -2.18 -26.52 -15.77
CA GLN A 216 -3.51 -27.06 -15.52
C GLN A 216 -3.45 -28.44 -14.86
N SER A 217 -4.30 -28.65 -13.87
CA SER A 217 -4.40 -29.93 -13.15
C SER A 217 -5.23 -30.95 -13.92
N ALA A 218 -4.69 -32.17 -14.05
CA ALA A 218 -5.46 -33.30 -14.51
C ALA A 218 -6.45 -33.83 -13.45
N ASN A 219 -6.21 -33.53 -12.17
CA ASN A 219 -7.03 -33.97 -11.05
C ASN A 219 -8.31 -33.15 -10.88
N MET A 220 -8.38 -31.97 -11.50
CA MET A 220 -9.53 -31.05 -11.44
C MET A 220 -10.09 -30.76 -12.84
N PRO A 221 -10.61 -31.76 -13.57
CA PRO A 221 -11.12 -31.58 -14.94
C PRO A 221 -12.36 -30.68 -15.00
N TRP A 222 -13.03 -30.46 -13.87
CA TRP A 222 -14.16 -29.55 -13.72
C TRP A 222 -13.75 -28.06 -13.71
N TYR A 223 -12.48 -27.77 -13.44
CA TYR A 223 -11.97 -26.39 -13.44
C TYR A 223 -11.41 -26.03 -14.82
N SER A 224 -12.09 -25.12 -15.50
CA SER A 224 -11.70 -24.61 -16.83
C SER A 224 -11.09 -23.20 -16.79
N GLY A 225 -10.90 -22.64 -15.59
CA GLY A 225 -10.31 -21.31 -15.41
C GLY A 225 -8.78 -21.30 -15.62
N PRO A 226 -8.16 -20.13 -15.58
CA PRO A 226 -6.71 -19.99 -15.71
C PRO A 226 -5.98 -20.52 -14.48
N THR A 227 -4.74 -20.95 -14.67
CA THR A 227 -3.82 -21.26 -13.57
C THR A 227 -3.46 -20.01 -12.79
N LEU A 228 -2.92 -20.16 -11.59
CA LEU A 228 -2.49 -19.00 -10.79
C LEU A 228 -1.46 -18.16 -11.55
N LEU A 229 -0.48 -18.78 -12.19
CA LEU A 229 0.55 -18.07 -12.95
C LEU A 229 -0.06 -17.31 -14.14
N GLU A 230 -1.00 -17.91 -14.86
CA GLU A 230 -1.71 -17.23 -15.96
C GLU A 230 -2.49 -16.02 -15.48
N VAL A 231 -3.14 -16.10 -14.31
CA VAL A 231 -3.81 -14.94 -13.68
C VAL A 231 -2.80 -13.83 -13.41
N LEU A 232 -1.65 -14.15 -12.80
CA LEU A 232 -0.61 -13.16 -12.47
C LEU A 232 0.02 -12.54 -13.72
N GLU A 233 0.16 -13.30 -14.80
CA GLU A 233 0.71 -12.80 -16.07
C GLU A 233 -0.25 -11.90 -16.85
N THR A 234 -1.57 -12.08 -16.68
CA THR A 234 -2.59 -11.46 -17.52
C THR A 234 -3.41 -10.38 -16.83
N VAL A 235 -3.35 -10.30 -15.49
CA VAL A 235 -4.09 -9.26 -14.77
C VAL A 235 -3.59 -7.87 -15.18
N GLU A 236 -4.52 -7.01 -15.59
CA GLU A 236 -4.23 -5.62 -15.94
C GLU A 236 -4.36 -4.73 -14.71
N ILE A 237 -3.23 -4.18 -14.27
CA ILE A 237 -3.22 -3.23 -13.17
C ILE A 237 -3.43 -1.84 -13.76
N GLN A 238 -4.65 -1.34 -13.62
CA GLN A 238 -4.96 0.03 -14.00
C GLN A 238 -4.33 0.99 -12.98
N ARG A 239 -3.25 1.63 -13.35
CA ARG A 239 -2.67 2.71 -12.56
C ARG A 239 -3.49 3.99 -12.78
N VAL A 240 -4.56 4.14 -12.02
CA VAL A 240 -5.42 5.34 -12.06
C VAL A 240 -4.62 6.62 -11.83
N VAL A 241 -3.48 6.53 -11.16
CA VAL A 241 -2.62 7.68 -10.82
C VAL A 241 -2.01 8.40 -12.03
N GLU A 242 -1.89 7.77 -13.21
CA GLU A 242 -1.34 8.41 -14.40
C GLU A 242 -2.28 9.48 -14.99
N SER A 243 -3.59 9.29 -14.88
CA SER A 243 -4.62 10.22 -15.34
C SER A 243 -5.03 11.25 -14.28
N GLN A 244 -4.49 11.17 -13.08
CA GLN A 244 -4.77 12.12 -12.00
C GLN A 244 -3.93 13.41 -12.15
N PRO A 245 -4.34 14.52 -11.51
CA PRO A 245 -3.54 15.73 -11.47
C PRO A 245 -2.14 15.49 -10.87
N LEU A 246 -1.16 16.27 -11.32
CA LEU A 246 0.22 16.16 -10.85
C LEU A 246 0.33 16.30 -9.33
N ARG A 247 1.04 15.34 -8.73
CA ARG A 247 1.51 15.35 -7.35
C ARG A 247 2.99 14.95 -7.34
N PHE A 248 3.83 15.87 -6.94
CA PHE A 248 5.27 15.64 -6.80
C PHE A 248 5.73 16.04 -5.40
N PRO A 249 5.73 15.11 -4.43
CA PRO A 249 6.24 15.37 -3.09
C PRO A 249 7.77 15.46 -3.12
N VAL A 250 8.31 16.54 -2.57
CA VAL A 250 9.76 16.75 -2.50
C VAL A 250 10.34 15.88 -1.39
N GLN A 251 11.20 14.94 -1.76
CA GLN A 251 11.85 14.02 -0.83
C GLN A 251 13.24 14.50 -0.42
N TYR A 252 13.92 15.22 -1.30
CA TYR A 252 15.28 15.71 -1.07
C TYR A 252 15.56 16.97 -1.88
N VAL A 253 16.27 17.94 -1.28
CA VAL A 253 16.77 19.13 -1.96
C VAL A 253 18.22 18.89 -2.32
N ASN A 254 18.53 18.77 -3.60
CA ASN A 254 19.87 18.48 -4.12
C ASN A 254 20.56 19.76 -4.54
N ARG A 255 21.67 20.10 -3.85
CA ARG A 255 22.50 21.27 -4.17
C ARG A 255 23.99 20.89 -4.13
N PRO A 256 24.49 20.14 -5.12
CA PRO A 256 25.88 19.66 -5.13
C PRO A 256 26.91 20.78 -5.33
N ASN A 257 26.51 21.91 -5.94
CA ASN A 257 27.32 23.09 -6.18
C ASN A 257 26.45 24.36 -6.20
N LEU A 258 27.05 25.53 -6.48
CA LEU A 258 26.36 26.80 -6.51
C LEU A 258 25.45 27.00 -7.75
N ASP A 259 25.76 26.28 -8.83
CA ASP A 259 25.07 26.44 -10.12
C ASP A 259 23.90 25.46 -10.30
N PHE A 260 23.68 24.55 -9.37
CA PHE A 260 22.58 23.58 -9.44
C PHE A 260 21.79 23.52 -8.12
N ARG A 261 20.49 23.72 -8.25
CA ARG A 261 19.51 23.44 -7.20
C ARG A 261 18.38 22.62 -7.79
N GLY A 262 18.22 21.41 -7.29
CA GLY A 262 17.20 20.47 -7.77
C GLY A 262 16.37 19.90 -6.61
N PHE A 263 15.13 19.57 -6.92
CA PHE A 263 14.14 19.01 -5.99
C PHE A 263 13.85 17.58 -6.43
N SER A 264 14.38 16.64 -5.65
CA SER A 264 14.30 15.21 -5.98
C SER A 264 13.08 14.59 -5.33
N GLY A 265 12.41 13.70 -6.06
CA GLY A 265 11.24 12.97 -5.59
C GLY A 265 10.79 11.94 -6.62
N THR A 266 9.70 11.25 -6.30
CA THR A 266 8.99 10.37 -7.23
C THR A 266 7.68 11.04 -7.61
N VAL A 267 7.34 11.07 -8.89
CA VAL A 267 6.03 11.56 -9.35
C VAL A 267 4.95 10.65 -8.78
N ALA A 268 4.14 11.16 -7.86
CA ALA A 268 3.11 10.37 -7.18
C ALA A 268 1.85 10.19 -8.04
N SER A 269 1.51 11.19 -8.87
CA SER A 269 0.45 11.12 -9.88
C SER A 269 0.65 12.15 -10.98
N GLY A 270 -0.02 11.93 -12.11
CA GLY A 270 0.02 12.80 -13.27
C GLY A 270 1.34 12.75 -14.02
N THR A 271 1.58 13.79 -14.81
CA THR A 271 2.81 13.98 -15.58
C THR A 271 3.38 15.37 -15.36
N VAL A 272 4.68 15.52 -15.49
CA VAL A 272 5.38 16.79 -15.43
C VAL A 272 6.22 16.99 -16.68
N GLN A 273 6.19 18.20 -17.27
CA GLN A 273 6.89 18.54 -18.50
C GLN A 273 7.81 19.74 -18.30
N VAL A 274 8.88 19.80 -19.10
CA VAL A 274 9.75 20.98 -19.16
C VAL A 274 8.93 22.20 -19.60
N GLY A 275 9.06 23.31 -18.91
CA GLY A 275 8.30 24.54 -19.16
C GLY A 275 6.96 24.64 -18.42
N GLN A 276 6.44 23.55 -17.84
CA GLN A 276 5.19 23.56 -17.09
C GLN A 276 5.28 24.49 -15.87
N ARG A 277 4.22 25.28 -15.63
CA ARG A 277 4.11 26.10 -14.42
C ARG A 277 3.62 25.25 -13.24
N LEU A 278 4.36 25.29 -12.17
CA LEU A 278 4.09 24.58 -10.93
C LEU A 278 3.85 25.53 -9.77
N LYS A 279 3.06 25.08 -8.81
CA LYS A 279 2.82 25.72 -7.52
C LYS A 279 3.39 24.86 -6.41
N VAL A 280 4.07 25.48 -5.48
CA VAL A 280 4.58 24.85 -4.24
C VAL A 280 3.53 24.95 -3.15
N LEU A 281 3.15 23.85 -2.56
CA LEU A 281 2.23 23.83 -1.42
C LEU A 281 2.96 23.43 -0.14
N PRO A 282 2.66 24.08 1.02
CA PRO A 282 1.55 25.00 1.24
C PRO A 282 1.85 26.47 0.92
N SER A 283 3.07 26.85 0.52
CA SER A 283 3.47 28.27 0.38
C SER A 283 2.71 29.04 -0.70
N GLY A 284 2.23 28.35 -1.76
CA GLY A 284 1.55 28.96 -2.90
C GLY A 284 2.48 29.63 -3.91
N VAL A 285 3.81 29.59 -3.71
CA VAL A 285 4.79 30.19 -4.63
C VAL A 285 4.80 29.40 -5.93
N GLU A 286 4.90 30.10 -7.05
CA GLU A 286 4.90 29.49 -8.39
C GLU A 286 6.25 29.67 -9.09
N SER A 287 6.62 28.66 -9.90
CA SER A 287 7.75 28.70 -10.82
C SER A 287 7.49 27.78 -11.99
N SER A 288 8.42 27.74 -12.97
CA SER A 288 8.33 26.82 -14.11
C SER A 288 9.46 25.82 -14.08
N VAL A 289 9.20 24.60 -14.57
CA VAL A 289 10.20 23.55 -14.73
C VAL A 289 11.23 23.98 -15.77
N ALA A 290 12.50 24.07 -15.37
CA ALA A 290 13.60 24.35 -16.28
C ALA A 290 14.17 23.06 -16.87
N ARG A 291 14.34 22.01 -16.03
CA ARG A 291 14.91 20.71 -16.43
C ARG A 291 14.29 19.59 -15.59
N ILE A 292 14.19 18.43 -16.18
CA ILE A 292 13.87 17.15 -15.52
C ILE A 292 15.11 16.28 -15.62
N VAL A 293 15.82 16.10 -14.51
CA VAL A 293 17.15 15.45 -14.46
C VAL A 293 17.01 14.05 -13.91
N THR A 294 17.60 13.07 -14.60
CA THR A 294 17.74 11.69 -14.15
C THR A 294 19.21 11.26 -14.23
N PHE A 295 19.51 10.04 -13.77
CA PHE A 295 20.86 9.47 -13.89
C PHE A 295 21.30 9.30 -15.35
N ASP A 296 20.37 8.93 -16.23
CA ASP A 296 20.65 8.67 -17.65
C ASP A 296 20.60 9.92 -18.53
N GLY A 297 20.31 11.08 -17.93
CA GLY A 297 20.23 12.38 -18.65
C GLY A 297 18.94 13.14 -18.36
N ASP A 298 18.73 14.22 -19.09
CA ASP A 298 17.56 15.09 -18.97
C ASP A 298 16.39 14.53 -19.80
N LEU A 299 15.20 14.56 -19.19
CA LEU A 299 13.93 14.19 -19.83
C LEU A 299 13.16 15.44 -20.26
N GLN A 300 12.28 15.31 -21.25
CA GLN A 300 11.30 16.34 -21.60
C GLN A 300 10.02 16.22 -20.79
N GLU A 301 9.68 15.00 -20.37
CA GLU A 301 8.48 14.66 -19.61
C GLU A 301 8.79 13.51 -18.66
N ALA A 302 8.12 13.46 -17.53
CA ALA A 302 8.14 12.34 -16.59
C ALA A 302 6.73 12.06 -16.08
N ALA A 303 6.41 10.77 -15.91
CA ALA A 303 5.10 10.27 -15.50
C ALA A 303 5.10 9.70 -14.08
N ALA A 304 3.92 9.39 -13.57
CA ALA A 304 3.73 8.77 -12.28
C ALA A 304 4.58 7.50 -12.11
N GLY A 305 5.28 7.40 -10.97
CA GLY A 305 6.19 6.31 -10.63
C GLY A 305 7.66 6.57 -10.97
N GLU A 306 7.98 7.59 -11.77
CA GLU A 306 9.35 7.93 -12.12
C GLU A 306 10.04 8.76 -11.03
N ALA A 307 11.26 8.37 -10.68
CA ALA A 307 12.12 9.08 -9.74
C ALA A 307 12.97 10.10 -10.49
N ILE A 308 12.74 11.38 -10.23
CA ILE A 308 13.35 12.48 -10.96
C ILE A 308 13.85 13.59 -10.04
N THR A 309 14.65 14.49 -10.58
CA THR A 309 15.02 15.75 -9.94
C THR A 309 14.56 16.91 -10.81
N LEU A 310 13.67 17.75 -10.28
CA LEU A 310 13.19 18.96 -10.95
C LEU A 310 14.13 20.13 -10.65
N ALA A 311 14.65 20.79 -11.67
CA ALA A 311 15.25 22.11 -11.56
C ALA A 311 14.23 23.16 -12.04
N LEU A 312 14.03 24.21 -11.27
CA LEU A 312 13.09 25.29 -11.57
C LEU A 312 13.81 26.51 -12.15
N LYS A 313 13.07 27.37 -12.84
CA LYS A 313 13.62 28.58 -13.43
C LYS A 313 13.99 29.63 -12.38
N ASP A 314 13.20 29.70 -11.30
CA ASP A 314 13.38 30.69 -10.25
C ASP A 314 13.97 30.03 -9.00
N GLU A 315 14.84 30.74 -8.29
CA GLU A 315 15.32 30.34 -6.97
C GLU A 315 14.25 30.64 -5.91
N ILE A 316 13.37 29.68 -5.65
CA ILE A 316 12.32 29.75 -4.64
C ILE A 316 12.59 28.78 -3.50
N ASP A 317 12.03 29.10 -2.32
CA ASP A 317 12.16 28.22 -1.16
C ASP A 317 11.21 27.05 -1.26
N ILE A 318 11.84 25.86 -1.34
CA ILE A 318 11.17 24.55 -1.29
C ILE A 318 11.96 23.67 -0.36
N SER A 319 11.25 22.99 0.52
CA SER A 319 11.81 22.08 1.50
C SER A 319 11.32 20.65 1.29
N ARG A 320 12.01 19.70 1.91
CA ARG A 320 11.53 18.32 1.99
C ARG A 320 10.15 18.29 2.65
N GLY A 321 9.20 17.60 2.01
CA GLY A 321 7.82 17.47 2.46
C GLY A 321 6.87 18.49 1.84
N ASP A 322 7.37 19.48 1.08
CA ASP A 322 6.52 20.32 0.25
C ASP A 322 6.01 19.53 -0.96
N LEU A 323 4.87 19.94 -1.48
CA LEU A 323 4.21 19.31 -2.62
C LEU A 323 4.21 20.25 -3.82
N LEU A 324 4.77 19.80 -4.95
CA LEU A 324 4.65 20.50 -6.22
C LEU A 324 3.43 19.99 -6.97
N VAL A 325 2.60 20.89 -7.45
CA VAL A 325 1.36 20.63 -8.19
C VAL A 325 1.26 21.57 -9.39
N ASP A 326 0.31 21.32 -10.29
CA ASP A 326 0.01 22.28 -11.36
C ASP A 326 -0.35 23.63 -10.78
N ALA A 327 0.08 24.73 -11.43
CA ALA A 327 -0.17 26.08 -10.97
C ALA A 327 -1.67 26.39 -10.77
N GLN A 328 -2.54 25.74 -11.55
CA GLN A 328 -3.99 25.91 -11.48
C GLN A 328 -4.66 24.99 -10.43
N ALA A 329 -3.89 24.08 -9.81
CA ALA A 329 -4.47 23.18 -8.83
C ALA A 329 -4.98 23.95 -7.60
N SER A 330 -6.19 23.61 -7.17
CA SER A 330 -6.80 24.13 -5.95
C SER A 330 -6.81 23.03 -4.89
N LEU A 331 -5.75 22.96 -4.10
CA LEU A 331 -5.61 22.04 -2.98
C LEU A 331 -5.41 22.83 -1.70
N PRO A 332 -6.43 22.95 -0.87
CA PRO A 332 -6.30 23.65 0.41
C PRO A 332 -5.44 22.82 1.37
N ALA A 333 -4.66 23.52 2.17
CA ALA A 333 -4.07 22.92 3.35
C ALA A 333 -5.14 22.81 4.46
N VAL A 334 -5.22 21.65 5.10
CA VAL A 334 -6.21 21.34 6.13
C VAL A 334 -5.54 21.11 7.48
N GLN A 335 -6.23 21.44 8.56
CA GLN A 335 -5.75 21.24 9.92
C GLN A 335 -6.32 19.99 10.60
N SER A 336 -7.30 19.35 9.99
CA SER A 336 -7.91 18.12 10.51
C SER A 336 -8.37 17.22 9.39
N ALA A 337 -8.48 15.93 9.70
CA ALA A 337 -8.97 14.91 8.76
C ALA A 337 -9.52 13.71 9.51
N SER A 338 -10.46 13.01 8.87
CA SER A 338 -10.85 11.65 9.24
C SER A 338 -9.88 10.64 8.64
N ILE A 339 -9.34 9.74 9.45
CA ILE A 339 -8.31 8.79 9.07
C ILE A 339 -8.77 7.37 9.40
N ASP A 340 -8.78 6.49 8.41
CA ASP A 340 -8.87 5.05 8.65
C ASP A 340 -7.54 4.58 9.22
N VAL A 341 -7.55 3.91 10.37
CA VAL A 341 -6.34 3.51 11.09
C VAL A 341 -6.30 2.00 11.26
N VAL A 342 -5.13 1.42 11.00
CA VAL A 342 -4.74 0.09 11.46
C VAL A 342 -3.78 0.28 12.62
N TRP A 343 -4.23 -0.04 13.84
CA TRP A 343 -3.41 0.16 15.04
C TRP A 343 -2.49 -1.02 15.29
N MET A 344 -1.21 -0.76 15.61
CA MET A 344 -0.14 -1.76 15.60
C MET A 344 0.63 -1.86 16.92
N ALA A 345 0.22 -1.13 17.95
CA ALA A 345 0.86 -1.15 19.25
C ALA A 345 0.01 -1.87 20.30
N GLU A 346 0.68 -2.46 21.30
CA GLU A 346 -0.01 -3.11 22.44
C GLU A 346 -0.78 -2.09 23.28
N GLN A 347 -0.20 -0.88 23.45
CA GLN A 347 -0.90 0.20 24.09
C GLN A 347 -2.02 0.70 23.17
N PRO A 348 -3.28 0.69 23.64
CA PRO A 348 -4.41 1.13 22.81
C PRO A 348 -4.30 2.61 22.41
N LEU A 349 -4.78 2.93 21.20
CA LEU A 349 -5.01 4.31 20.78
C LEU A 349 -6.20 4.87 21.56
N THR A 350 -6.04 6.04 22.16
CA THR A 350 -7.12 6.72 22.89
C THR A 350 -7.22 8.20 22.48
N PRO A 351 -8.42 8.80 22.55
CA PRO A 351 -8.59 10.23 22.37
C PRO A 351 -7.71 11.06 23.32
N GLY A 352 -7.27 12.22 22.85
CA GLY A 352 -6.39 13.13 23.58
C GLY A 352 -4.89 12.84 23.43
N GLN A 353 -4.50 11.66 22.98
CA GLN A 353 -3.09 11.32 22.74
C GLN A 353 -2.56 12.02 21.49
N SER A 354 -1.26 12.32 21.52
CA SER A 354 -0.54 12.93 20.38
C SER A 354 0.60 12.07 19.91
N TYR A 355 0.70 11.93 18.60
CA TYR A 355 1.73 11.17 17.91
C TYR A 355 2.46 12.05 16.91
N ASP A 356 3.71 11.73 16.62
CA ASP A 356 4.33 12.22 15.40
C ASP A 356 3.75 11.43 14.22
N ILE A 357 3.40 12.13 13.15
CA ILE A 357 2.96 11.51 11.90
C ILE A 357 3.94 11.83 10.78
N LYS A 358 4.05 10.90 9.85
CA LYS A 358 4.83 11.10 8.63
C LYS A 358 3.96 10.79 7.42
N ILE A 359 3.88 11.75 6.49
CA ILE A 359 3.12 11.67 5.26
C ILE A 359 3.90 12.30 4.11
N ALA A 360 4.03 11.64 2.96
CA ALA A 360 4.70 12.15 1.76
C ALA A 360 6.06 12.84 2.01
N GLY A 361 6.82 12.38 3.03
CA GLY A 361 8.12 12.99 3.39
C GLY A 361 8.04 14.08 4.46
N LYS A 362 6.88 14.67 4.72
CA LYS A 362 6.67 15.64 5.81
C LYS A 362 6.46 14.90 7.12
N LYS A 363 7.06 15.44 8.22
CA LYS A 363 6.82 14.99 9.59
C LYS A 363 6.18 16.15 10.36
N THR A 364 5.07 15.89 11.04
CA THR A 364 4.40 16.82 11.95
C THR A 364 3.78 16.04 13.10
N ARG A 365 3.15 16.76 14.02
CA ARG A 365 2.41 16.14 15.12
C ARG A 365 0.91 16.14 14.82
N ALA A 366 0.24 15.07 15.25
CA ALA A 366 -1.21 14.99 15.24
C ALA A 366 -1.73 14.57 16.61
N ARG A 367 -2.86 15.17 17.01
CA ARG A 367 -3.64 14.75 18.18
C ARG A 367 -4.85 13.96 17.73
N VAL A 368 -5.14 12.90 18.44
CA VAL A 368 -6.37 12.12 18.27
C VAL A 368 -7.50 12.84 19.00
N ASP A 369 -8.48 13.36 18.27
CA ASP A 369 -9.61 14.07 18.87
C ASP A 369 -10.74 13.12 19.26
N ALA A 370 -11.04 12.14 18.41
CA ALA A 370 -12.08 11.15 18.66
C ALA A 370 -11.82 9.85 17.88
N ILE A 371 -12.38 8.75 18.37
CA ILE A 371 -12.55 7.51 17.62
C ILE A 371 -14.03 7.44 17.23
N ARG A 372 -14.33 7.44 15.92
CA ARG A 372 -15.69 7.39 15.43
C ARG A 372 -16.29 6.01 15.59
N TYR A 373 -15.53 4.99 15.20
CA TYR A 373 -15.89 3.59 15.33
C TYR A 373 -14.67 2.68 15.16
N GLN A 374 -14.82 1.46 15.64
CA GLN A 374 -13.98 0.32 15.29
C GLN A 374 -14.74 -0.60 14.35
N VAL A 375 -14.06 -1.19 13.38
CA VAL A 375 -14.63 -2.21 12.49
C VAL A 375 -14.47 -3.59 13.12
N ASP A 376 -15.56 -4.32 13.26
CA ASP A 376 -15.54 -5.75 13.58
C ASP A 376 -15.22 -6.52 12.29
N ILE A 377 -14.05 -7.14 12.24
CA ILE A 377 -13.55 -7.83 11.03
C ILE A 377 -14.36 -9.08 10.63
N ASN A 378 -15.18 -9.64 11.53
CA ASN A 378 -15.92 -10.86 11.24
C ASN A 378 -17.20 -10.60 10.43
N ASN A 379 -17.81 -9.44 10.65
CA ASN A 379 -19.06 -9.04 10.01
C ASN A 379 -19.03 -7.62 9.42
N LEU A 380 -17.86 -6.97 9.43
CA LEU A 380 -17.58 -5.61 8.96
C LEU A 380 -18.52 -4.53 9.54
N THR A 381 -19.16 -4.80 10.69
CA THR A 381 -19.98 -3.82 11.38
C THR A 381 -19.14 -2.80 12.11
N GLN A 382 -19.66 -1.58 12.20
CA GLN A 382 -19.04 -0.48 12.94
C GLN A 382 -19.54 -0.51 14.40
N ARG A 383 -18.61 -0.38 15.35
CA ARG A 383 -18.91 -0.32 16.79
C ARG A 383 -18.30 0.94 17.38
N GLU A 384 -19.05 1.67 18.19
CA GLU A 384 -18.51 2.74 19.02
C GLU A 384 -17.60 2.16 20.09
N VAL A 385 -16.41 2.73 20.22
CA VAL A 385 -15.39 2.30 21.19
C VAL A 385 -14.68 3.51 21.79
N GLU A 386 -14.17 3.37 23.01
CA GLU A 386 -13.39 4.41 23.68
C GLU A 386 -11.89 4.34 23.30
N SER A 387 -11.43 3.20 22.79
CA SER A 387 -10.04 2.99 22.39
C SER A 387 -9.92 1.95 21.29
N LEU A 388 -8.86 2.04 20.45
CA LEU A 388 -8.50 1.00 19.49
C LEU A 388 -7.39 0.12 20.07
N PRO A 389 -7.64 -1.18 20.30
CA PRO A 389 -6.63 -2.12 20.76
C PRO A 389 -5.64 -2.49 19.64
N LEU A 390 -4.62 -3.28 19.97
CA LEU A 390 -3.73 -3.91 19.00
C LEU A 390 -4.53 -4.62 17.90
N ASN A 391 -4.13 -4.41 16.63
CA ASN A 391 -4.81 -4.90 15.43
C ASN A 391 -6.23 -4.34 15.24
N GLY A 392 -6.64 -3.36 16.03
CA GLY A 392 -7.88 -2.63 15.84
C GLY A 392 -7.84 -1.82 14.56
N ILE A 393 -8.95 -1.86 13.80
CA ILE A 393 -9.15 -1.05 12.60
C ILE A 393 -10.34 -0.15 12.85
N GLY A 394 -10.20 1.14 12.59
CA GLY A 394 -11.29 2.09 12.85
C GLY A 394 -11.05 3.45 12.25
N LEU A 395 -12.06 4.30 12.30
CA LEU A 395 -12.03 5.68 11.84
C LEU A 395 -11.76 6.62 13.02
N VAL A 396 -10.73 7.45 12.89
CA VAL A 396 -10.34 8.42 13.91
C VAL A 396 -10.31 9.83 13.34
N GLU A 397 -10.58 10.81 14.20
CA GLU A 397 -10.44 12.22 13.88
C GLU A 397 -9.08 12.72 14.38
N LEU A 398 -8.33 13.36 13.50
CA LEU A 398 -7.04 13.94 13.81
C LEU A 398 -7.05 15.45 13.61
N THR A 399 -6.42 16.17 14.55
CA THR A 399 -5.99 17.57 14.37
C THR A 399 -4.48 17.62 14.26
N PHE A 400 -3.97 18.33 13.27
CA PHE A 400 -2.55 18.50 12.97
C PHE A 400 -2.01 19.81 13.56
N ASP A 401 -0.79 19.79 14.11
CA ASP A 401 -0.14 21.00 14.61
C ASP A 401 0.14 22.00 13.47
N GLU A 402 0.47 21.50 12.27
CA GLU A 402 0.68 22.32 11.07
C GLU A 402 -0.31 21.91 9.98
N PRO A 403 -0.81 22.88 9.18
CA PRO A 403 -1.65 22.54 8.04
C PRO A 403 -0.95 21.62 7.06
N LEU A 404 -1.67 20.61 6.59
CA LEU A 404 -1.19 19.61 5.63
C LEU A 404 -2.00 19.65 4.34
N VAL A 405 -1.35 19.41 3.23
CA VAL A 405 -2.01 19.18 1.94
C VAL A 405 -2.19 17.68 1.78
N LEU A 406 -3.43 17.23 1.74
CA LEU A 406 -3.80 15.82 1.77
C LEU A 406 -4.74 15.49 0.62
N ASP A 407 -4.52 14.35 -0.01
CA ASP A 407 -5.52 13.70 -0.86
C ASP A 407 -6.20 12.55 -0.10
N PRO A 408 -7.45 12.19 -0.40
CA PRO A 408 -8.02 10.93 0.07
C PRO A 408 -7.13 9.76 -0.39
N TYR A 409 -6.88 8.79 0.49
CA TYR A 409 -5.98 7.66 0.22
C TYR A 409 -6.36 6.87 -1.03
N GLN A 410 -7.66 6.67 -1.25
CA GLN A 410 -8.17 5.95 -2.42
C GLN A 410 -7.89 6.66 -3.76
N GLN A 411 -7.63 7.97 -3.72
CA GLN A 411 -7.26 8.76 -4.89
C GLN A 411 -5.74 8.78 -5.09
N ASN A 412 -5.00 9.01 -4.01
CA ASN A 412 -3.53 9.02 -4.06
C ASN A 412 -2.93 8.46 -2.76
N PRO A 413 -2.47 7.20 -2.76
CA PRO A 413 -1.88 6.57 -1.58
C PRO A 413 -0.61 7.26 -1.05
N VAL A 414 0.13 7.96 -1.91
CA VAL A 414 1.39 8.64 -1.51
C VAL A 414 1.11 9.88 -0.68
N THR A 415 0.11 10.68 -1.08
CA THR A 415 -0.27 11.92 -0.40
C THR A 415 -1.42 11.75 0.59
N GLY A 416 -2.03 10.55 0.62
CA GLY A 416 -3.09 10.17 1.54
C GLY A 416 -2.72 9.12 2.58
N GLY A 417 -1.53 8.50 2.48
CA GLY A 417 -1.05 7.50 3.43
C GLY A 417 -0.12 8.10 4.48
N LEU A 418 -0.32 7.77 5.74
CA LEU A 418 0.52 8.23 6.84
C LEU A 418 0.85 7.10 7.83
N ILE A 419 1.90 7.30 8.61
CA ILE A 419 2.24 6.44 9.74
C ILE A 419 2.19 7.24 11.04
N PHE A 420 1.75 6.56 12.11
CA PHE A 420 1.83 7.05 13.47
C PHE A 420 3.13 6.59 14.11
N ILE A 421 3.85 7.50 14.73
CA ILE A 421 5.13 7.26 15.38
C ILE A 421 5.01 7.66 16.84
N ASP A 422 5.33 6.73 17.74
CA ASP A 422 5.42 7.05 19.16
C ASP A 422 6.56 8.02 19.43
N ARG A 423 6.27 9.09 20.15
CA ARG A 423 7.19 10.21 20.35
C ARG A 423 8.36 9.92 21.26
N LEU A 424 8.26 8.92 22.12
CA LEU A 424 9.28 8.55 23.09
C LEU A 424 10.21 7.48 22.52
N THR A 425 9.64 6.50 21.86
CA THR A 425 10.37 5.32 21.36
C THR A 425 10.78 5.41 19.90
N ASN A 426 10.20 6.35 19.13
CA ASN A 426 10.30 6.44 17.67
C ASN A 426 9.81 5.18 16.91
N VAL A 427 9.04 4.32 17.55
CA VAL A 427 8.47 3.12 16.94
C VAL A 427 7.22 3.50 16.16
N THR A 428 7.04 2.91 14.98
CA THR A 428 5.78 3.01 14.23
C THR A 428 4.69 2.21 14.97
N VAL A 429 3.63 2.89 15.35
CA VAL A 429 2.53 2.34 16.17
C VAL A 429 1.21 2.22 15.42
N GLY A 430 1.12 2.73 14.21
CA GLY A 430 -0.07 2.60 13.37
C GLY A 430 0.17 3.07 11.95
N ALA A 431 -0.66 2.60 11.04
CA ALA A 431 -0.81 3.10 9.68
C ALA A 431 -2.16 3.81 9.54
N GLY A 432 -2.17 4.94 8.83
CA GLY A 432 -3.38 5.72 8.59
C GLY A 432 -3.58 6.00 7.11
N MET A 433 -4.82 5.91 6.67
CA MET A 433 -5.28 6.23 5.34
C MET A 433 -6.26 7.39 5.45
N VAL A 434 -5.94 8.53 4.82
CA VAL A 434 -6.84 9.69 4.79
C VAL A 434 -8.14 9.29 4.12
N ASN A 435 -9.22 9.31 4.90
CA ASN A 435 -10.57 9.07 4.42
C ASN A 435 -11.12 10.39 3.84
N GLU A 436 -11.18 11.43 4.67
CA GLU A 436 -11.68 12.75 4.28
C GLU A 436 -10.86 13.87 4.94
N PRO A 437 -10.18 14.74 4.13
CA PRO A 437 -9.61 15.98 4.62
C PRO A 437 -10.72 16.95 5.00
N HIS A 438 -10.69 17.50 6.21
CA HIS A 438 -11.70 18.49 6.62
C HIS A 438 -11.33 19.88 6.10
N LEU A 439 -11.98 20.28 5.03
CA LEU A 439 -11.96 21.65 4.61
C LEU A 439 -12.59 22.47 5.74
N GLN A 440 -11.79 23.32 6.39
CA GLN A 440 -12.41 24.36 7.20
C GLN A 440 -13.40 25.06 6.27
N ALA A 441 -14.69 24.94 6.59
CA ALA A 441 -15.64 25.85 5.99
C ALA A 441 -14.98 27.23 6.15
N SER A 442 -14.83 27.97 5.06
CA SER A 442 -14.39 29.34 5.12
C SER A 442 -15.43 30.08 5.97
N THR A 443 -15.32 29.89 7.27
CA THR A 443 -15.73 30.94 8.17
C THR A 443 -14.86 32.09 7.65
N SER A 444 -15.48 33.02 6.95
CA SER A 444 -14.94 34.33 6.78
C SER A 444 -14.28 34.60 8.13
N ALA A 445 -12.95 34.58 8.15
CA ALA A 445 -12.20 34.73 9.38
C ALA A 445 -12.83 35.98 10.00
N SER A 446 -13.53 35.80 11.11
CA SER A 446 -14.08 36.92 11.78
C SER A 446 -12.84 37.78 12.04
N GLN A 447 -12.83 38.98 11.51
CA GLN A 447 -11.71 39.90 11.61
C GLN A 447 -11.28 40.07 13.08
N TYR A 448 -11.99 39.41 13.98
CA TYR A 448 -11.93 39.53 15.42
C TYR A 448 -11.84 38.12 16.07
N SER A 449 -10.98 37.99 17.08
CA SER A 449 -10.85 36.80 17.89
C SER A 449 -12.13 36.54 18.73
N ALA A 450 -12.32 35.29 19.18
CA ALA A 450 -13.44 34.95 20.07
C ALA A 450 -13.50 35.85 21.31
N PHE A 451 -12.34 36.18 21.87
CA PHE A 451 -12.23 37.12 23.01
C PHE A 451 -12.69 38.54 22.66
N GLU A 452 -12.28 39.05 21.47
CA GLU A 452 -12.72 40.40 21.02
C GLU A 452 -14.22 40.47 20.79
N LEU A 453 -14.83 39.40 20.27
CA LEU A 453 -16.28 39.30 20.09
C LEU A 453 -17.03 39.25 21.43
N GLU A 454 -16.57 38.43 22.39
CA GLU A 454 -17.15 38.41 23.73
C GLU A 454 -16.99 39.72 24.47
N LEU A 455 -15.81 40.32 24.41
CA LEU A 455 -15.54 41.64 25.01
C LEU A 455 -16.43 42.71 24.38
N ASN A 456 -16.59 42.73 23.08
CA ASN A 456 -17.47 43.63 22.36
C ASN A 456 -18.94 43.49 22.80
N GLN A 457 -19.43 42.27 22.94
CA GLN A 457 -20.78 41.98 23.45
C GLN A 457 -20.95 42.48 24.89
N LEU A 458 -19.97 42.25 25.76
CA LEU A 458 -19.96 42.71 27.13
C LEU A 458 -19.99 44.22 27.23
N ILE A 459 -19.13 44.91 26.44
CA ILE A 459 -19.09 46.39 26.40
C ILE A 459 -20.42 46.94 25.93
N ARG A 460 -20.99 46.44 24.85
CA ARG A 460 -22.29 46.90 24.33
C ARG A 460 -23.43 46.70 25.32
N LYS A 461 -23.41 45.61 26.06
CA LYS A 461 -24.41 45.26 27.06
C LYS A 461 -24.33 46.13 28.31
N HIS A 462 -23.14 46.37 28.85
CA HIS A 462 -22.94 47.01 30.16
C HIS A 462 -22.51 48.48 30.06
N PHE A 463 -21.99 48.90 28.92
CA PHE A 463 -21.52 50.29 28.68
C PHE A 463 -22.06 50.83 27.35
N PRO A 464 -23.41 50.89 27.16
CA PRO A 464 -24.01 51.34 25.90
C PRO A 464 -23.64 52.75 25.50
N HIS A 465 -23.26 53.59 26.47
CA HIS A 465 -22.81 54.96 26.25
C HIS A 465 -21.41 55.07 25.60
N TRP A 466 -20.67 53.94 25.47
CA TRP A 466 -19.41 53.91 24.72
C TRP A 466 -19.61 53.78 23.22
N ASP A 467 -20.83 53.54 22.78
CA ASP A 467 -21.22 53.41 21.37
C ASP A 467 -20.33 52.46 20.58
N ALA A 468 -19.98 51.30 21.21
CA ALA A 468 -19.12 50.33 20.60
C ALA A 468 -19.82 49.68 19.39
N ARG A 469 -19.14 49.71 18.24
CA ARG A 469 -19.62 49.15 16.98
C ARG A 469 -19.90 47.63 17.14
N ASP A 470 -21.00 47.16 16.54
CA ASP A 470 -21.27 45.71 16.45
C ASP A 470 -20.27 45.02 15.53
N LEU A 471 -19.43 44.15 16.09
CA LEU A 471 -18.44 43.40 15.35
C LEU A 471 -19.04 42.18 14.64
N LEU A 472 -20.25 41.73 15.01
CA LEU A 472 -21.01 40.65 14.39
C LEU A 472 -22.05 41.13 13.38
N GLY A 473 -22.50 42.33 13.46
CA GLY A 473 -23.49 42.95 12.57
C GLY A 473 -22.81 43.53 11.34
N GLY A 474 -22.83 42.83 10.24
CA GLY A 474 -22.57 43.41 8.92
C GLY A 474 -23.62 44.47 8.59
N LYS A 475 -23.21 45.72 8.52
CA LYS A 475 -23.90 46.99 8.21
C LYS A 475 -25.02 47.40 9.12
#